data_91ed5ef8f0a0e2425e5e5fc5ed1256e7
#
_entry.id   91ed5ef8f0a0e2425e5e5fc5ed1256e7
#
_cell.length_a   1.000
_cell.length_b   1.000
_cell.length_c   1.000
_cell.angle_alpha   90.00
_cell.angle_beta   90.00
_cell.angle_gamma   90.00
#
_symmetry.space_group_name_H-M   'P 1'
#
loop_
_entity.id
_entity.type
_entity.pdbx_description
1 polymer ?
#
loop_
_entity_poly.entity_id
_entity_poly.type
_entity_poly.pdbx_seq_one_letter_code
_entity_poly.pdbx_strand_id
1 'polypeptide(L)'
;LKARDPSTFSKLNKRIPDAIQRGNHLLGNEKTYASSLQDPNILMVPDLPSKELVTDWHQNACDYLKQHQTRKIVNEALHSLANDSVCGSLAVDDSKWTINDSPQGEWRVFQILNQGVWNPMLLCEERDVGNSKKACQSLYELVRDIPGLLNNSLFGNAFVSKIYPGTNIEPHCGPTNVRHRLQFLLKLPENLSSSDSMGVQNDTRKCDLDSTPALSMSVGREKNISWNMHKDTFVFDDSFVHSVAYRDEGRTTDSVDNPPEKVQTTESLARIVLVIDLWHPHLQGVEKKLIQDLYPPYTSHM
;
A
#
# COMPACT_ATOMS: atom_id res chain seq x y z
N LEU A 1 15.58 -27.59 -18.80
CA LEU A 1 15.01 -27.75 -17.45
C LEU A 1 15.81 -28.81 -16.72
N LYS A 2 16.78 -28.42 -15.89
CA LYS A 2 17.50 -29.38 -15.03
C LYS A 2 16.49 -29.89 -13.98
N ALA A 3 16.36 -31.19 -13.87
CA ALA A 3 15.57 -31.88 -12.86
C ALA A 3 15.99 -31.35 -11.46
N ARG A 4 15.06 -30.74 -10.74
CA ARG A 4 15.31 -30.32 -9.37
C ARG A 4 15.29 -31.53 -8.46
N ASP A 5 16.22 -31.54 -7.49
CA ASP A 5 16.38 -32.57 -6.49
C ASP A 5 15.05 -32.89 -5.77
N PRO A 6 14.61 -34.17 -5.71
CA PRO A 6 13.38 -34.57 -5.01
C PRO A 6 13.35 -34.18 -3.53
N SER A 7 14.51 -34.02 -2.87
CA SER A 7 14.60 -33.56 -1.49
C SER A 7 14.12 -32.10 -1.32
N THR A 8 14.28 -31.28 -2.33
CA THR A 8 13.78 -29.88 -2.37
C THR A 8 12.25 -29.84 -2.43
N PHE A 9 11.63 -30.77 -3.18
CA PHE A 9 10.17 -30.88 -3.29
C PHE A 9 9.51 -31.29 -1.97
N SER A 10 10.13 -32.19 -1.20
CA SER A 10 9.60 -32.64 0.09
C SER A 10 9.68 -31.54 1.17
N LYS A 11 10.69 -30.68 1.11
CA LYS A 11 10.83 -29.52 2.03
C LYS A 11 9.83 -28.41 1.69
N LEU A 12 9.61 -28.12 0.41
CA LEU A 12 8.66 -27.11 -0.05
C LEU A 12 7.21 -27.47 0.30
N ASN A 13 6.82 -28.74 0.18
CA ASN A 13 5.47 -29.19 0.51
C ASN A 13 5.12 -29.15 2.00
N LYS A 14 6.12 -28.97 2.88
CA LYS A 14 5.89 -28.88 4.35
C LYS A 14 5.84 -27.46 4.86
N ARG A 15 6.46 -26.52 4.16
CA ARG A 15 6.67 -25.14 4.66
C ARG A 15 5.37 -24.43 5.04
N ILE A 16 4.32 -24.53 4.23
CA ILE A 16 3.03 -23.92 4.53
C ILE A 16 2.25 -24.68 5.61
N PRO A 17 2.10 -26.04 5.55
CA PRO A 17 1.54 -26.80 6.67
C PRO A 17 2.25 -26.55 8.01
N ASP A 18 3.59 -26.49 8.01
CA ASP A 18 4.37 -26.19 9.21
C ASP A 18 4.11 -24.75 9.71
N ALA A 19 3.92 -23.79 8.81
CA ALA A 19 3.56 -22.40 9.18
C ALA A 19 2.17 -22.34 9.83
N ILE A 20 1.20 -23.06 9.29
CA ILE A 20 -0.17 -23.11 9.84
C ILE A 20 -0.15 -23.77 11.20
N GLN A 21 0.59 -24.89 11.36
CA GLN A 21 0.70 -25.59 12.63
C GLN A 21 1.34 -24.69 13.69
N ARG A 22 2.36 -23.91 13.34
CA ARG A 22 2.98 -22.91 14.25
C ARG A 22 2.02 -21.77 14.56
N GLY A 23 1.27 -21.25 13.58
CA GLY A 23 0.26 -20.22 13.78
C GLY A 23 -0.85 -20.66 14.74
N ASN A 24 -1.29 -21.91 14.67
CA ASN A 24 -2.24 -22.48 15.65
C ASN A 24 -1.66 -22.57 17.06
N HIS A 25 -0.34 -22.70 17.21
CA HIS A 25 0.34 -22.61 18.51
C HIS A 25 0.49 -21.16 19.01
N LEU A 26 0.50 -20.16 18.10
CA LEU A 26 0.68 -18.74 18.46
C LEU A 26 -0.59 -18.10 19.05
N LEU A 27 -1.77 -18.72 18.85
CA LEU A 27 -3.01 -18.35 19.55
C LEU A 27 -3.02 -18.78 21.03
N GLY A 28 -2.04 -19.56 21.47
CA GLY A 28 -1.82 -19.96 22.86
C GLY A 28 -0.35 -19.79 23.26
N ASN A 29 -0.03 -18.66 23.89
CA ASN A 29 1.20 -18.37 24.67
C ASN A 29 2.57 -18.71 24.06
N GLU A 30 3.36 -17.66 23.90
CA GLU A 30 4.79 -17.53 23.57
C GLU A 30 5.10 -17.12 22.12
N LYS A 31 5.22 -15.80 21.94
CA LYS A 31 5.78 -15.16 20.75
C LYS A 31 7.31 -15.35 20.75
N THR A 32 7.80 -16.34 20.03
CA THR A 32 9.23 -16.47 19.72
C THR A 32 9.46 -16.04 18.27
N TYR A 33 9.59 -14.73 18.04
CA TYR A 33 9.96 -14.20 16.74
C TYR A 33 11.47 -14.05 16.60
N ALA A 34 12.00 -14.44 15.45
CA ALA A 34 13.42 -14.30 15.13
C ALA A 34 13.86 -12.83 15.00
N SER A 35 12.91 -11.90 14.87
CA SER A 35 13.15 -10.45 14.82
C SER A 35 11.98 -9.72 15.46
N SER A 36 12.28 -8.80 16.39
CA SER A 36 11.28 -7.90 17.00
C SER A 36 10.67 -6.88 16.00
N LEU A 37 11.15 -6.86 14.78
CA LEU A 37 10.73 -5.92 13.73
C LEU A 37 9.83 -6.54 12.66
N GLN A 38 9.68 -7.88 12.63
CA GLN A 38 8.83 -8.60 11.69
C GLN A 38 7.87 -9.49 12.48
N ASP A 39 6.60 -9.10 12.53
CA ASP A 39 5.57 -9.74 13.37
C ASP A 39 4.22 -9.84 12.65
N PRO A 40 4.11 -10.62 11.54
CA PRO A 40 2.83 -10.82 10.87
C PRO A 40 1.90 -11.64 11.76
N ASN A 41 0.64 -11.20 11.85
CA ASN A 41 -0.32 -11.73 12.82
C ASN A 41 -1.21 -12.87 12.33
N ILE A 42 -1.18 -13.23 11.02
CA ILE A 42 -2.02 -14.30 10.45
C ILE A 42 -1.18 -15.48 9.95
N LEU A 43 -0.21 -15.22 9.06
CA LEU A 43 0.57 -16.28 8.43
C LEU A 43 2.04 -15.86 8.29
N MET A 44 2.93 -16.62 8.90
CA MET A 44 4.37 -16.52 8.70
C MET A 44 4.89 -17.79 8.02
N VAL A 45 5.25 -17.71 6.74
CA VAL A 45 5.87 -18.82 6.01
C VAL A 45 7.35 -18.83 6.30
N PRO A 46 7.90 -19.94 6.87
CA PRO A 46 9.32 -20.02 7.21
C PRO A 46 10.20 -20.07 5.97
N ASP A 47 11.46 -19.71 6.14
CA ASP A 47 12.51 -19.79 5.11
C ASP A 47 12.21 -18.98 3.82
N LEU A 48 11.28 -18.02 3.87
CA LEU A 48 11.20 -16.98 2.86
C LEU A 48 12.31 -15.96 3.12
N PRO A 49 13.13 -15.63 2.11
CA PRO A 49 14.07 -14.53 2.23
C PRO A 49 13.31 -13.25 2.61
N SER A 50 13.81 -12.49 3.57
CA SER A 50 13.15 -11.26 4.00
C SER A 50 14.14 -10.10 4.05
N LYS A 51 13.65 -8.92 3.67
CA LYS A 51 14.40 -7.67 3.63
C LYS A 51 13.38 -6.54 3.67
N GLU A 52 13.69 -5.47 4.39
CA GLU A 52 12.78 -4.34 4.58
C GLU A 52 12.33 -3.72 3.23
N LEU A 53 13.30 -3.40 2.36
CA LEU A 53 13.04 -2.84 1.02
C LEU A 53 13.41 -3.86 -0.06
N VAL A 54 12.47 -4.20 -0.93
CA VAL A 54 12.57 -5.27 -1.92
C VAL A 54 12.20 -4.81 -3.34
N THR A 55 12.42 -3.54 -3.65
CA THR A 55 12.10 -2.95 -4.96
C THR A 55 12.81 -3.69 -6.11
N ASP A 56 14.06 -4.08 -5.89
CA ASP A 56 14.88 -4.85 -6.82
C ASP A 56 14.27 -6.22 -7.17
N TRP A 57 13.47 -6.80 -6.30
CA TRP A 57 12.79 -8.08 -6.54
C TRP A 57 11.52 -7.94 -7.41
N HIS A 58 11.01 -6.71 -7.55
CA HIS A 58 9.76 -6.40 -8.24
C HIS A 58 9.92 -5.39 -9.38
N GLN A 59 11.10 -5.34 -9.99
CA GLN A 59 11.40 -4.36 -11.03
C GLN A 59 10.38 -4.37 -12.18
N ASN A 60 9.92 -5.56 -12.59
CA ASN A 60 8.92 -5.69 -13.66
C ASN A 60 7.59 -4.97 -13.31
N ALA A 61 7.14 -5.04 -12.06
CA ALA A 61 5.93 -4.35 -11.63
C ALA A 61 6.14 -2.84 -11.57
N CYS A 62 7.31 -2.39 -11.09
CA CYS A 62 7.67 -0.98 -11.07
C CYS A 62 7.74 -0.39 -12.48
N ASP A 63 8.39 -1.08 -13.41
CA ASP A 63 8.54 -0.64 -14.80
C ASP A 63 7.18 -0.65 -15.53
N TYR A 64 6.33 -1.66 -15.27
CA TYR A 64 4.98 -1.72 -15.80
C TYR A 64 4.19 -0.45 -15.44
N LEU A 65 4.16 -0.05 -14.17
CA LEU A 65 3.43 1.14 -13.74
C LEU A 65 4.00 2.43 -14.35
N LYS A 66 5.31 2.55 -14.50
CA LYS A 66 5.94 3.71 -15.13
C LYS A 66 5.59 3.85 -16.61
N GLN A 67 5.47 2.73 -17.33
CA GLN A 67 5.22 2.70 -18.78
C GLN A 67 3.75 2.93 -19.15
N HIS A 68 2.79 2.59 -18.30
CA HIS A 68 1.35 2.53 -18.64
C HIS A 68 0.55 3.79 -18.29
N GLN A 69 1.19 4.96 -18.20
CA GLN A 69 0.51 6.23 -17.86
C GLN A 69 -0.35 6.14 -16.58
N THR A 70 0.12 5.40 -15.61
CA THR A 70 -0.62 5.05 -14.38
C THR A 70 -1.25 6.26 -13.70
N ARG A 71 -0.53 7.38 -13.56
CA ARG A 71 -1.07 8.61 -12.94
C ARG A 71 -2.29 9.13 -13.68
N LYS A 72 -2.25 9.13 -15.02
CA LYS A 72 -3.36 9.57 -15.86
C LYS A 72 -4.57 8.64 -15.70
N ILE A 73 -4.37 7.34 -15.85
CA ILE A 73 -5.46 6.33 -15.76
C ILE A 73 -6.14 6.40 -14.38
N VAL A 74 -5.37 6.43 -13.30
CA VAL A 74 -5.93 6.50 -11.94
C VAL A 74 -6.70 7.81 -11.73
N ASN A 75 -6.14 8.94 -12.15
CA ASN A 75 -6.80 10.24 -11.99
C ASN A 75 -8.11 10.33 -12.79
N GLU A 76 -8.12 9.85 -14.04
CA GLU A 76 -9.33 9.82 -14.88
C GLU A 76 -10.41 8.93 -14.28
N ALA A 77 -10.05 7.76 -13.74
CA ALA A 77 -11.00 6.86 -13.09
C ALA A 77 -11.59 7.49 -11.80
N LEU A 78 -10.75 8.05 -10.94
CA LEU A 78 -11.21 8.71 -9.71
C LEU A 78 -12.10 9.92 -10.01
N HIS A 79 -11.73 10.73 -11.01
CA HIS A 79 -12.55 11.86 -11.45
C HIS A 79 -13.91 11.41 -12.03
N SER A 80 -13.91 10.38 -12.85
CA SER A 80 -15.14 9.80 -13.42
C SER A 80 -16.06 9.26 -12.32
N LEU A 81 -15.50 8.57 -11.34
CA LEU A 81 -16.27 8.06 -10.21
C LEU A 81 -16.82 9.17 -9.31
N ALA A 82 -16.12 10.28 -9.17
CA ALA A 82 -16.59 11.43 -8.39
C ALA A 82 -17.77 12.16 -9.08
N ASN A 83 -17.80 12.19 -10.42
CA ASN A 83 -18.81 12.91 -11.19
C ASN A 83 -20.02 12.04 -11.59
N ASP A 84 -20.00 10.74 -11.25
CA ASP A 84 -21.05 9.79 -11.66
C ASP A 84 -22.26 9.90 -10.72
N SER A 85 -23.19 10.82 -11.09
CA SER A 85 -24.44 11.07 -10.37
C SER A 85 -25.50 9.94 -10.52
N VAL A 86 -25.20 8.87 -11.25
CA VAL A 86 -26.13 7.75 -11.50
C VAL A 86 -26.39 6.91 -10.26
N CYS A 87 -25.62 7.07 -9.20
CA CYS A 87 -25.84 6.38 -7.92
C CYS A 87 -26.66 7.21 -6.91
N GLY A 88 -27.53 8.13 -7.37
CA GLY A 88 -28.66 8.64 -6.59
C GLY A 88 -28.37 9.54 -5.41
N SER A 89 -27.15 10.07 -5.22
CA SER A 89 -26.84 10.99 -4.12
C SER A 89 -26.15 12.26 -4.60
N LEU A 90 -26.72 13.40 -4.22
CA LEU A 90 -26.37 14.77 -4.60
C LEU A 90 -25.16 15.38 -3.84
N ALA A 91 -24.18 14.58 -3.48
CA ALA A 91 -22.95 15.10 -2.87
C ALA A 91 -21.73 14.68 -3.69
N VAL A 92 -20.78 15.58 -3.89
CA VAL A 92 -19.39 15.25 -4.32
C VAL A 92 -18.91 14.15 -3.40
N ASP A 93 -18.84 12.94 -3.92
CA ASP A 93 -19.10 11.78 -3.10
C ASP A 93 -17.83 11.30 -2.39
N ASP A 94 -17.56 11.88 -1.24
CA ASP A 94 -16.64 11.33 -0.23
C ASP A 94 -17.07 9.92 0.23
N SER A 95 -18.30 9.47 -0.06
CA SER A 95 -18.84 8.16 0.34
C SER A 95 -18.13 6.98 -0.31
N LYS A 96 -17.43 7.18 -1.42
CA LYS A 96 -16.63 6.14 -2.10
C LYS A 96 -15.25 5.94 -1.45
N TRP A 97 -14.84 6.89 -0.63
CA TRP A 97 -13.62 6.82 0.14
C TRP A 97 -13.90 6.33 1.55
N THR A 98 -13.24 5.27 1.95
CA THR A 98 -13.24 4.85 3.35
C THR A 98 -12.28 5.74 4.12
N ILE A 99 -12.79 6.40 5.17
CA ILE A 99 -11.95 7.11 6.13
C ILE A 99 -11.43 6.06 7.10
N ASN A 100 -10.12 5.91 7.15
CA ASN A 100 -9.47 5.04 8.12
C ASN A 100 -9.20 5.81 9.41
N ASP A 101 -9.32 5.12 10.53
CA ASP A 101 -8.97 5.67 11.82
C ASP A 101 -7.47 6.00 11.84
N SER A 102 -7.18 7.28 12.01
CA SER A 102 -5.86 7.77 12.34
C SER A 102 -5.99 8.58 13.63
N PRO A 103 -5.16 8.34 14.64
CA PRO A 103 -5.24 9.11 15.88
C PRO A 103 -5.08 10.62 15.65
N GLN A 104 -4.43 10.98 14.56
CA GLN A 104 -4.18 12.37 14.14
C GLN A 104 -4.27 12.47 12.62
N GLY A 105 -4.83 13.58 12.13
CA GLY A 105 -4.96 13.89 10.71
C GLY A 105 -6.10 13.11 10.04
N GLU A 106 -5.99 12.95 8.72
CA GLU A 106 -7.00 12.29 7.91
C GLU A 106 -6.35 11.36 6.88
N TRP A 107 -6.82 10.11 6.87
CA TRP A 107 -6.39 9.08 5.93
C TRP A 107 -7.61 8.50 5.22
N ARG A 108 -7.64 8.65 3.90
CA ARG A 108 -8.70 8.12 3.03
C ARG A 108 -8.17 7.03 2.11
N VAL A 109 -8.99 6.02 1.87
CA VAL A 109 -8.67 4.88 1.00
C VAL A 109 -9.80 4.64 0.00
N PHE A 110 -9.45 4.54 -1.28
CA PHE A 110 -10.34 4.05 -2.32
C PHE A 110 -9.89 2.64 -2.73
N GLN A 111 -10.73 1.64 -2.42
CA GLN A 111 -10.42 0.24 -2.70
C GLN A 111 -10.63 -0.09 -4.18
N ILE A 112 -9.62 -0.70 -4.82
CA ILE A 112 -9.67 -1.26 -6.18
C ILE A 112 -9.84 -2.78 -6.09
N LEU A 113 -9.03 -3.42 -5.27
CA LEU A 113 -9.08 -4.82 -4.86
C LEU A 113 -9.00 -4.86 -3.34
N ASN A 114 -9.95 -5.50 -2.68
CA ASN A 114 -9.99 -5.60 -1.23
C ASN A 114 -10.08 -7.07 -0.81
N GLN A 115 -9.04 -7.58 -0.14
CA GLN A 115 -8.98 -8.96 0.33
C GLN A 115 -9.32 -9.97 -0.79
N GLY A 116 -8.78 -9.75 -1.98
CA GLY A 116 -8.99 -10.58 -3.16
C GLY A 116 -10.28 -10.34 -3.92
N VAL A 117 -11.14 -9.44 -3.46
CA VAL A 117 -12.41 -9.09 -4.12
C VAL A 117 -12.28 -7.76 -4.87
N TRP A 118 -12.57 -7.77 -6.15
CA TRP A 118 -12.55 -6.55 -6.96
C TRP A 118 -13.72 -5.62 -6.60
N ASN A 119 -13.46 -4.32 -6.58
CA ASN A 119 -14.50 -3.33 -6.38
C ASN A 119 -15.53 -3.42 -7.52
N PRO A 120 -16.80 -3.73 -7.23
CA PRO A 120 -17.83 -3.90 -8.26
C PRO A 120 -18.06 -2.62 -9.07
N MET A 121 -17.74 -1.44 -8.52
CA MET A 121 -17.82 -0.18 -9.25
C MET A 121 -16.90 -0.12 -10.47
N LEU A 122 -15.81 -0.91 -10.50
CA LEU A 122 -14.90 -0.98 -11.63
C LEU A 122 -15.36 -2.00 -12.69
N LEU A 123 -16.24 -2.94 -12.31
CA LEU A 123 -16.68 -4.06 -13.14
C LEU A 123 -18.08 -3.86 -13.75
N CYS A 124 -18.79 -2.77 -13.41
CA CYS A 124 -20.18 -2.55 -13.83
C CYS A 124 -20.31 -2.47 -15.36
N GLU A 125 -20.94 -3.49 -15.95
CA GLU A 125 -21.31 -3.53 -17.37
C GLU A 125 -22.51 -2.62 -17.69
N GLU A 126 -23.36 -2.35 -16.69
CA GLU A 126 -24.63 -1.60 -16.85
C GLU A 126 -24.47 -0.07 -16.91
N ARG A 127 -23.28 0.46 -16.76
CA ARG A 127 -23.03 1.90 -16.92
C ARG A 127 -23.02 2.28 -18.38
N ASP A 128 -24.17 2.68 -18.84
CA ASP A 128 -24.42 2.99 -20.26
C ASP A 128 -23.93 4.40 -20.69
N VAL A 129 -22.99 5.01 -19.98
CA VAL A 129 -22.54 6.38 -20.25
C VAL A 129 -21.03 6.48 -20.50
N GLY A 130 -20.66 6.24 -21.74
CA GLY A 130 -19.49 6.79 -22.47
C GLY A 130 -18.12 6.72 -21.74
N ASN A 131 -17.65 7.83 -21.24
CA ASN A 131 -16.27 8.01 -20.79
C ASN A 131 -15.98 7.42 -19.40
N SER A 132 -16.95 7.40 -18.50
CA SER A 132 -16.77 6.90 -17.12
C SER A 132 -16.55 5.39 -17.08
N LYS A 133 -17.30 4.63 -17.89
CA LYS A 133 -17.10 3.18 -18.03
C LYS A 133 -15.70 2.86 -18.53
N LYS A 134 -15.24 3.57 -19.54
CA LYS A 134 -13.89 3.37 -20.12
C LYS A 134 -12.79 3.66 -19.11
N ALA A 135 -12.91 4.72 -18.30
CA ALA A 135 -11.93 5.09 -17.30
C ALA A 135 -11.84 4.04 -16.16
N CYS A 136 -12.99 3.56 -15.65
CA CYS A 136 -13.05 2.50 -14.65
C CYS A 136 -12.49 1.18 -15.18
N GLN A 137 -12.84 0.80 -16.42
CA GLN A 137 -12.31 -0.38 -17.08
C GLN A 137 -10.79 -0.28 -17.26
N SER A 138 -10.28 0.89 -17.68
CA SER A 138 -8.83 1.10 -17.80
C SER A 138 -8.09 0.97 -16.48
N LEU A 139 -8.68 1.42 -15.37
CA LEU A 139 -8.11 1.23 -14.03
C LEU A 139 -8.10 -0.23 -13.61
N TYR A 140 -9.20 -0.94 -13.86
CA TYR A 140 -9.29 -2.38 -13.60
C TYR A 140 -8.21 -3.15 -14.37
N GLU A 141 -8.11 -2.91 -15.69
CA GLU A 141 -7.12 -3.57 -16.56
C GLU A 141 -5.68 -3.24 -16.15
N LEU A 142 -5.40 -1.97 -15.87
CA LEU A 142 -4.09 -1.54 -15.37
C LEU A 142 -3.67 -2.35 -14.14
N VAL A 143 -4.55 -2.47 -13.13
CA VAL A 143 -4.20 -3.15 -11.88
C VAL A 143 -4.19 -4.66 -12.07
N ARG A 144 -5.13 -5.24 -12.81
CA ARG A 144 -5.20 -6.69 -13.09
C ARG A 144 -3.93 -7.22 -13.75
N ASP A 145 -3.34 -6.44 -14.65
CA ASP A 145 -2.22 -6.87 -15.48
C ASP A 145 -0.84 -6.57 -14.87
N ILE A 146 -0.80 -6.06 -13.63
CA ILE A 146 0.46 -5.83 -12.91
C ILE A 146 1.19 -7.16 -12.67
N PRO A 147 2.47 -7.27 -13.11
CA PRO A 147 3.27 -8.47 -12.87
C PRO A 147 3.38 -8.82 -11.38
N GLY A 148 2.95 -10.02 -11.02
CA GLY A 148 3.04 -10.48 -9.63
C GLY A 148 1.91 -10.03 -8.71
N LEU A 149 0.86 -9.40 -9.23
CA LEU A 149 -0.31 -9.01 -8.43
C LEU A 149 -0.78 -10.17 -7.56
N LEU A 150 -0.95 -9.92 -6.27
CA LEU A 150 -1.58 -10.85 -5.35
C LEU A 150 -3.10 -10.64 -5.40
N ASN A 151 -3.77 -11.51 -6.12
CA ASN A 151 -5.23 -11.57 -6.21
C ASN A 151 -5.74 -12.96 -5.82
N ASN A 152 -7.04 -13.15 -5.78
CA ASN A 152 -7.67 -14.43 -5.41
C ASN A 152 -7.23 -14.99 -4.04
N SER A 153 -6.89 -14.09 -3.11
CA SER A 153 -6.57 -14.45 -1.73
C SER A 153 -6.95 -13.31 -0.79
N LEU A 154 -7.34 -13.66 0.43
CA LEU A 154 -7.60 -12.72 1.54
C LEU A 154 -6.46 -11.69 1.75
N PHE A 155 -5.23 -12.05 1.39
CA PHE A 155 -4.06 -11.18 1.57
C PHE A 155 -3.87 -10.14 0.47
N GLY A 156 -4.66 -10.19 -0.62
CA GLY A 156 -4.49 -9.32 -1.78
C GLY A 156 -5.29 -8.03 -1.70
N ASN A 157 -4.59 -6.90 -1.80
CA ASN A 157 -5.22 -5.59 -1.88
C ASN A 157 -4.56 -4.73 -2.97
N ALA A 158 -5.37 -3.85 -3.56
CA ALA A 158 -4.92 -2.72 -4.34
C ALA A 158 -5.84 -1.53 -4.04
N PHE A 159 -5.25 -0.38 -3.71
CA PHE A 159 -6.04 0.79 -3.33
C PHE A 159 -5.28 2.09 -3.57
N VAL A 160 -6.03 3.18 -3.72
CA VAL A 160 -5.46 4.52 -3.67
C VAL A 160 -5.52 5.03 -2.23
N SER A 161 -4.36 5.41 -1.71
CA SER A 161 -4.21 5.98 -0.35
C SER A 161 -3.96 7.47 -0.46
N LYS A 162 -4.76 8.25 0.26
CA LYS A 162 -4.68 9.69 0.35
C LYS A 162 -4.50 10.10 1.81
N ILE A 163 -3.42 10.80 2.12
CA ILE A 163 -3.16 11.33 3.47
C ILE A 163 -2.94 12.83 3.42
N TYR A 164 -3.37 13.51 4.46
CA TYR A 164 -3.27 14.96 4.62
C TYR A 164 -2.27 15.35 5.72
N PRO A 165 -1.82 16.62 5.79
CA PRO A 165 -0.97 17.09 6.88
C PRO A 165 -1.52 16.75 8.26
N GLY A 166 -0.65 16.42 9.19
CA GLY A 166 -1.01 15.97 10.53
C GLY A 166 -1.37 14.50 10.65
N THR A 167 -1.36 13.73 9.53
CA THR A 167 -1.67 12.29 9.58
C THR A 167 -0.49 11.49 10.12
N ASN A 168 -0.77 10.66 11.11
CA ASN A 168 0.18 9.69 11.65
C ASN A 168 -0.43 8.28 11.59
N ILE A 169 0.13 7.41 10.75
CA ILE A 169 -0.22 5.98 10.68
C ILE A 169 0.74 5.26 11.62
N GLU A 170 0.19 4.80 12.74
CA GLU A 170 0.93 4.15 13.81
C GLU A 170 1.75 2.94 13.35
N PRO A 171 2.85 2.61 14.02
CA PRO A 171 3.63 1.42 13.73
C PRO A 171 2.79 0.14 13.79
N HIS A 172 2.75 -0.60 12.69
CA HIS A 172 2.04 -1.87 12.57
C HIS A 172 2.74 -2.80 11.59
N CYS A 173 2.38 -4.08 11.63
CA CYS A 173 2.82 -5.10 10.68
C CYS A 173 1.65 -5.54 9.81
N GLY A 174 1.94 -5.92 8.58
CA GLY A 174 0.98 -6.61 7.71
C GLY A 174 0.69 -8.03 8.22
N PRO A 175 -0.36 -8.68 7.69
CA PRO A 175 -0.83 -9.97 8.20
C PRO A 175 0.06 -11.16 7.85
N THR A 176 0.98 -11.02 6.89
CA THR A 176 1.75 -12.14 6.35
C THR A 176 3.03 -11.70 5.64
N ASN A 177 4.02 -12.59 5.57
CA ASN A 177 5.23 -12.41 4.76
C ASN A 177 5.13 -13.03 3.36
N VAL A 178 3.94 -13.51 2.94
CA VAL A 178 3.74 -14.05 1.58
C VAL A 178 3.53 -12.96 0.53
N ARG A 179 3.42 -11.72 0.97
CA ARG A 179 3.21 -10.55 0.11
C ARG A 179 4.23 -9.46 0.38
N HIS A 180 4.51 -8.70 -0.66
CA HIS A 180 5.23 -7.44 -0.59
C HIS A 180 4.32 -6.30 -1.05
N ARG A 181 4.49 -5.13 -0.49
CA ARG A 181 3.64 -3.97 -0.77
C ARG A 181 4.38 -2.95 -1.63
N LEU A 182 3.87 -2.74 -2.84
CA LEU A 182 4.32 -1.71 -3.74
C LEU A 182 3.57 -0.40 -3.46
N GLN A 183 4.30 0.70 -3.41
CA GLN A 183 3.74 2.06 -3.43
C GLN A 183 4.23 2.79 -4.67
N PHE A 184 3.29 3.31 -5.46
CA PHE A 184 3.54 4.15 -6.62
C PHE A 184 2.98 5.55 -6.37
N LEU A 185 3.84 6.56 -6.41
CA LEU A 185 3.47 7.95 -6.16
C LEU A 185 2.60 8.50 -7.30
N LEU A 186 1.38 8.91 -6.98
CA LEU A 186 0.46 9.57 -7.90
C LEU A 186 0.58 11.09 -7.81
N LYS A 187 0.63 11.63 -6.58
CA LYS A 187 0.73 13.07 -6.31
C LYS A 187 1.53 13.33 -5.04
N LEU A 188 2.45 14.31 -5.12
CA LEU A 188 3.07 14.95 -3.96
C LEU A 188 2.27 16.18 -3.56
N PRO A 189 2.29 16.55 -2.28
CA PRO A 189 1.83 17.85 -1.80
C PRO A 189 2.55 19.01 -2.49
N GLU A 190 1.83 20.09 -2.80
CA GLU A 190 2.39 21.24 -3.52
C GLU A 190 3.53 21.91 -2.75
N ASN A 191 3.44 21.98 -1.42
CA ASN A 191 4.47 22.52 -0.55
C ASN A 191 5.78 21.70 -0.55
N LEU A 192 5.73 20.42 -0.93
CA LEU A 192 6.89 19.51 -0.99
C LEU A 192 7.42 19.34 -2.42
N SER A 193 6.62 19.65 -3.44
CA SER A 193 7.02 19.50 -4.85
C SER A 193 7.99 20.59 -5.32
N SER A 194 8.04 21.74 -4.65
CA SER A 194 8.85 22.88 -5.03
C SER A 194 10.28 22.86 -4.49
N SER A 195 10.60 22.00 -3.53
CA SER A 195 11.94 21.94 -2.92
C SER A 195 13.01 21.26 -3.78
N ASP A 196 12.61 20.44 -4.76
CA ASP A 196 13.54 19.72 -5.66
C ASP A 196 14.08 20.58 -6.84
N SER A 197 13.58 21.81 -7.02
CA SER A 197 13.97 22.67 -8.16
C SER A 197 15.01 23.75 -7.83
N MET A 198 15.44 23.90 -6.59
CA MET A 198 16.52 24.81 -6.23
C MET A 198 17.85 24.05 -6.22
N GLY A 199 18.56 24.15 -7.35
CA GLY A 199 19.95 23.72 -7.45
C GLY A 199 20.82 24.34 -6.38
N VAL A 200 21.77 23.53 -5.97
CA VAL A 200 22.98 23.85 -5.20
C VAL A 200 23.17 25.35 -4.96
N GLN A 201 22.64 25.90 -3.90
CA GLN A 201 23.16 27.10 -3.30
C GLN A 201 24.01 26.70 -2.11
N ASN A 202 25.32 26.96 -2.24
CA ASN A 202 26.29 26.95 -1.15
C ASN A 202 25.84 27.93 -0.07
N ASP A 203 24.98 27.55 0.82
CA ASP A 203 24.70 28.27 2.05
C ASP A 203 25.10 27.37 3.23
N THR A 204 26.19 27.79 3.87
CA THR A 204 26.78 27.19 5.08
C THR A 204 25.89 27.45 6.28
N ARG A 205 24.59 27.10 6.18
CA ARG A 205 23.73 27.00 7.35
C ARG A 205 23.86 25.60 7.92
N LYS A 206 24.17 25.58 9.20
CA LYS A 206 24.27 24.38 10.04
C LYS A 206 23.21 23.37 9.63
N CYS A 207 23.65 22.21 9.14
CA CYS A 207 22.85 21.01 9.03
C CYS A 207 22.43 20.63 10.45
N ASP A 208 21.24 21.04 10.87
CA ASP A 208 20.61 20.43 12.04
C ASP A 208 20.36 18.96 11.67
N LEU A 209 21.17 18.09 12.29
CA LEU A 209 21.17 16.63 12.07
C LEU A 209 19.82 15.98 12.46
N ASP A 210 18.84 16.74 12.89
CA ASP A 210 17.60 16.27 13.52
C ASP A 210 16.32 16.61 12.73
N SER A 211 16.42 17.15 11.51
CA SER A 211 15.23 17.46 10.69
C SER A 211 14.73 16.21 9.97
N THR A 212 13.84 15.48 10.62
CA THR A 212 13.03 14.45 9.94
C THR A 212 12.18 15.10 8.86
N PRO A 213 12.09 14.52 7.62
CA PRO A 213 11.27 15.07 6.54
C PRO A 213 9.82 15.27 6.97
N ALA A 214 9.15 16.31 6.44
CA ALA A 214 7.74 16.59 6.70
C ALA A 214 6.84 15.39 6.39
N LEU A 215 7.18 14.64 5.35
CA LEU A 215 6.51 13.42 4.93
C LEU A 215 7.52 12.28 4.88
N SER A 216 7.35 11.27 5.72
CA SER A 216 8.28 10.15 5.83
C SER A 216 7.56 8.84 6.11
N MET A 217 8.21 7.74 5.76
CA MET A 217 7.83 6.37 6.09
C MET A 217 9.00 5.67 6.76
N SER A 218 8.71 4.74 7.63
CA SER A 218 9.69 3.82 8.20
C SER A 218 9.26 2.39 7.95
N VAL A 219 10.21 1.50 7.65
CA VAL A 219 10.00 0.06 7.50
C VAL A 219 11.14 -0.67 8.20
N GLY A 220 10.84 -1.40 9.26
CA GLY A 220 11.85 -2.07 10.06
C GLY A 220 12.92 -1.12 10.58
N ARG A 221 14.17 -1.30 10.13
CA ARG A 221 15.31 -0.44 10.45
C ARG A 221 15.45 0.76 9.52
N GLU A 222 14.87 0.67 8.31
CA GLU A 222 14.88 1.75 7.33
C GLU A 222 14.02 2.91 7.82
N LYS A 223 14.62 4.07 7.99
CA LYS A 223 13.96 5.28 8.50
C LYS A 223 13.95 6.38 7.45
N ASN A 224 12.98 7.28 7.57
CA ASN A 224 12.89 8.48 6.73
C ASN A 224 12.86 8.19 5.24
N ILE A 225 12.20 7.11 4.83
CA ILE A 225 11.93 6.84 3.42
C ILE A 225 11.02 7.97 2.94
N SER A 226 11.49 8.72 1.95
CA SER A 226 10.74 9.83 1.35
C SER A 226 10.40 9.56 -0.10
N TRP A 227 9.31 10.18 -0.57
CA TRP A 227 8.90 10.15 -1.97
C TRP A 227 9.37 11.42 -2.67
N ASN A 228 9.82 11.27 -3.91
CA ASN A 228 10.00 12.39 -4.84
C ASN A 228 9.63 11.93 -6.25
N MET A 229 9.54 12.84 -7.20
CA MET A 229 9.12 12.52 -8.57
C MET A 229 10.10 11.64 -9.32
N HIS A 230 11.37 11.57 -8.89
CA HIS A 230 12.40 10.68 -9.46
C HIS A 230 12.41 9.31 -8.80
N LYS A 231 12.08 9.25 -7.50
CA LYS A 231 11.95 8.03 -6.72
C LYS A 231 10.48 7.84 -6.34
N ASP A 232 9.68 7.58 -7.36
CA ASP A 232 8.23 7.52 -7.26
C ASP A 232 7.67 6.14 -6.92
N THR A 233 8.53 5.13 -6.92
CA THR A 233 8.12 3.74 -6.72
C THR A 233 9.08 3.04 -5.78
N PHE A 234 8.55 2.36 -4.78
CA PHE A 234 9.30 1.41 -3.97
C PHE A 234 8.42 0.24 -3.51
N VAL A 235 9.06 -0.87 -3.18
CA VAL A 235 8.41 -2.08 -2.68
C VAL A 235 9.06 -2.47 -1.36
N PHE A 236 8.24 -2.83 -0.39
CA PHE A 236 8.69 -3.26 0.92
C PHE A 236 7.94 -4.52 1.38
N ASP A 237 8.56 -5.25 2.28
CA ASP A 237 7.93 -6.36 2.98
C ASP A 237 7.10 -5.80 4.13
N ASP A 238 5.77 -5.78 3.98
CA ASP A 238 4.88 -5.18 4.97
C ASP A 238 4.68 -6.05 6.23
N SER A 239 5.25 -7.24 6.27
CA SER A 239 5.35 -8.02 7.49
C SER A 239 6.32 -7.43 8.51
N PHE A 240 7.23 -6.53 8.08
CA PHE A 240 7.99 -5.69 9.00
C PHE A 240 7.14 -4.56 9.57
N VAL A 241 7.46 -4.16 10.80
CA VAL A 241 6.84 -2.98 11.41
C VAL A 241 7.07 -1.75 10.53
N HIS A 242 6.01 -1.07 10.16
CA HIS A 242 6.08 0.12 9.33
C HIS A 242 5.09 1.19 9.80
N SER A 243 5.43 2.44 9.51
CA SER A 243 4.64 3.62 9.88
C SER A 243 4.79 4.71 8.85
N VAL A 244 3.82 5.64 8.79
CA VAL A 244 3.87 6.83 7.94
C VAL A 244 3.54 8.05 8.77
N ALA A 245 4.35 9.09 8.67
CA ALA A 245 4.11 10.37 9.31
C ALA A 245 4.08 11.49 8.27
N TYR A 246 3.04 12.32 8.32
CA TYR A 246 2.93 13.55 7.55
C TYR A 246 2.70 14.72 8.51
N ARG A 247 3.78 15.45 8.84
CA ARG A 247 3.73 16.59 9.78
C ARG A 247 2.97 17.76 9.19
N ASP A 248 2.29 18.48 10.05
CA ASP A 248 1.70 19.79 9.74
C ASP A 248 2.71 20.88 10.11
N GLU A 249 3.46 21.37 9.13
CA GLU A 249 4.49 22.41 9.35
C GLU A 249 3.90 23.79 9.71
N GLY A 250 2.58 23.98 9.56
CA GLY A 250 1.88 25.22 9.93
C GLY A 250 1.51 25.32 11.41
N ARG A 251 1.67 24.26 12.17
CA ARG A 251 1.25 24.19 13.57
C ARG A 251 2.45 24.40 14.49
N THR A 252 2.63 25.63 14.97
CA THR A 252 3.51 25.88 16.13
C THR A 252 2.88 25.27 17.38
N THR A 253 3.67 24.50 18.13
CA THR A 253 3.25 23.77 19.35
C THR A 253 2.87 24.65 20.53
N ASP A 254 2.80 25.97 20.37
CA ASP A 254 2.73 26.93 21.47
C ASP A 254 1.32 27.32 21.91
N SER A 255 0.25 26.71 21.37
CA SER A 255 -1.12 26.99 21.83
C SER A 255 -1.75 25.75 22.48
N VAL A 256 -1.48 25.58 23.78
CA VAL A 256 -1.98 24.46 24.60
C VAL A 256 -3.48 24.59 24.93
N ASP A 257 -4.10 25.74 24.68
CA ASP A 257 -5.43 26.09 25.26
C ASP A 257 -6.62 26.10 24.28
N ASN A 258 -6.43 25.75 22.97
CA ASN A 258 -7.56 25.67 22.06
C ASN A 258 -7.77 24.25 21.56
N PRO A 259 -9.02 23.70 21.57
CA PRO A 259 -9.31 22.43 20.94
C PRO A 259 -8.91 22.52 19.46
N PRO A 260 -8.41 21.41 18.86
CA PRO A 260 -7.90 21.41 17.51
C PRO A 260 -9.02 21.84 16.53
N GLU A 261 -8.87 23.03 15.98
CA GLU A 261 -9.68 23.46 14.85
C GLU A 261 -9.45 22.43 13.72
N LYS A 262 -10.53 21.91 13.12
CA LYS A 262 -10.41 20.94 12.03
C LYS A 262 -9.52 21.53 10.95
N VAL A 263 -8.35 20.92 10.76
CA VAL A 263 -7.44 21.29 9.67
C VAL A 263 -8.25 21.23 8.37
N GLN A 264 -8.35 22.36 7.67
CA GLN A 264 -8.96 22.38 6.33
C GLN A 264 -8.14 21.47 5.44
N THR A 265 -8.70 20.32 5.09
CA THR A 265 -8.09 19.36 4.15
C THR A 265 -8.16 19.95 2.75
N THR A 266 -7.10 20.64 2.35
CA THR A 266 -6.98 21.12 0.97
C THR A 266 -6.38 20.01 0.10
N GLU A 267 -7.07 19.66 -0.98
CA GLU A 267 -6.62 18.63 -1.95
C GLU A 267 -5.20 18.90 -2.50
N SER A 268 -4.76 20.15 -2.52
CA SER A 268 -3.39 20.52 -2.95
C SER A 268 -2.31 19.98 -2.00
N LEU A 269 -2.64 19.80 -0.72
CA LEU A 269 -1.72 19.31 0.30
C LEU A 269 -1.77 17.79 0.48
N ALA A 270 -2.64 17.09 -0.23
CA ALA A 270 -2.72 15.64 -0.13
C ALA A 270 -1.54 14.94 -0.79
N ARG A 271 -0.94 13.96 -0.10
CA ARG A 271 -0.08 12.95 -0.72
C ARG A 271 -0.94 11.79 -1.16
N ILE A 272 -0.84 11.40 -2.44
CA ILE A 272 -1.63 10.32 -3.02
C ILE A 272 -0.69 9.26 -3.58
N VAL A 273 -0.91 7.99 -3.21
CA VAL A 273 -0.18 6.83 -3.74
C VAL A 273 -1.15 5.73 -4.15
N LEU A 274 -0.79 4.99 -5.19
CA LEU A 274 -1.36 3.69 -5.50
C LEU A 274 -0.58 2.63 -4.73
N VAL A 275 -1.29 1.84 -3.93
CA VAL A 275 -0.73 0.75 -3.12
C VAL A 275 -1.21 -0.57 -3.70
N ILE A 276 -0.30 -1.54 -3.85
CA ILE A 276 -0.57 -2.82 -4.49
C ILE A 276 0.17 -3.93 -3.75
N ASP A 277 -0.54 -4.98 -3.41
CA ASP A 277 0.04 -6.18 -2.82
C ASP A 277 0.49 -7.16 -3.92
N LEU A 278 1.76 -7.54 -3.88
CA LEU A 278 2.43 -8.44 -4.82
C LEU A 278 2.79 -9.74 -4.11
N TRP A 279 2.72 -10.86 -4.82
CA TRP A 279 3.24 -12.12 -4.31
C TRP A 279 4.73 -12.05 -4.01
N HIS A 280 5.13 -12.60 -2.87
CA HIS A 280 6.55 -12.81 -2.58
C HIS A 280 7.19 -13.66 -3.72
N PRO A 281 8.28 -13.19 -4.37
CA PRO A 281 8.78 -13.80 -5.61
C PRO A 281 9.36 -15.19 -5.42
N HIS A 282 9.76 -15.54 -4.20
CA HIS A 282 10.33 -16.86 -3.88
C HIS A 282 9.27 -17.93 -3.53
N LEU A 283 7.97 -17.57 -3.55
CA LEU A 283 6.90 -18.56 -3.45
C LEU A 283 6.76 -19.33 -4.76
N GLN A 284 6.68 -20.64 -4.65
CA GLN A 284 6.42 -21.52 -5.80
C GLN A 284 4.94 -21.47 -6.18
N GLY A 285 4.61 -21.83 -7.44
CA GLY A 285 3.23 -21.84 -7.90
C GLY A 285 2.30 -22.72 -7.05
N VAL A 286 2.79 -23.88 -6.58
CA VAL A 286 2.03 -24.78 -5.70
C VAL A 286 1.77 -24.15 -4.34
N GLU A 287 2.71 -23.39 -3.79
CA GLU A 287 2.53 -22.68 -2.51
C GLU A 287 1.53 -21.55 -2.65
N LYS A 288 1.61 -20.77 -3.73
CA LYS A 288 0.61 -19.72 -4.04
C LYS A 288 -0.79 -20.31 -4.14
N LYS A 289 -0.95 -21.42 -4.84
CA LYS A 289 -2.23 -22.12 -4.98
C LYS A 289 -2.74 -22.59 -3.62
N LEU A 290 -1.90 -23.18 -2.78
CA LEU A 290 -2.27 -23.64 -1.45
C LEU A 290 -2.71 -22.46 -0.54
N ILE A 291 -2.01 -21.33 -0.62
CA ILE A 291 -2.38 -20.11 0.12
C ILE A 291 -3.74 -19.59 -0.35
N GLN A 292 -4.00 -19.56 -1.66
CA GLN A 292 -5.30 -19.16 -2.21
C GLN A 292 -6.44 -20.09 -1.74
N ASP A 293 -6.19 -21.38 -1.66
CA ASP A 293 -7.19 -22.36 -1.21
C ASP A 293 -7.48 -22.27 0.31
N LEU A 294 -6.46 -21.95 1.11
CA LEU A 294 -6.58 -21.82 2.57
C LEU A 294 -7.07 -20.44 3.02
N TYR A 295 -6.76 -19.41 2.25
CA TYR A 295 -7.12 -18.02 2.50
C TYR A 295 -7.79 -17.43 1.26
N PRO A 296 -8.98 -17.95 0.87
CA PRO A 296 -9.72 -17.46 -0.29
C PRO A 296 -10.12 -15.99 -0.11
N PRO A 297 -10.51 -15.30 -1.18
CA PRO A 297 -11.08 -13.96 -1.10
C PRO A 297 -12.20 -13.90 -0.08
N TYR A 298 -12.26 -12.81 0.69
CA TYR A 298 -13.32 -12.62 1.67
C TYR A 298 -14.63 -12.26 0.94
N THR A 299 -15.43 -13.27 0.64
CA THR A 299 -16.83 -13.07 0.24
C THR A 299 -17.66 -13.07 1.51
N SER A 300 -18.01 -11.88 2.05
CA SER A 300 -19.14 -11.81 2.98
C SER A 300 -20.32 -12.46 2.25
N HIS A 301 -20.91 -13.48 2.84
CA HIS A 301 -22.13 -14.06 2.31
C HIS A 301 -23.13 -12.90 2.13
N MET A 302 -23.38 -12.52 0.86
CA MET A 302 -24.47 -11.65 0.49
C MET A 302 -25.80 -12.37 0.79
#